data_dc380d988ca3ae4309817a79bc0c6c9b
#
_entry.id   dc380d988ca3ae4309817a79bc0c6c9b
#
_cell.length_a   1.000
_cell.length_b   1.000
_cell.length_c   1.000
_cell.angle_alpha   90.00
_cell.angle_beta   90.00
_cell.angle_gamma   90.00
#
_symmetry.space_group_name_H-M   'P 1'
#
loop_
_entity.id
_entity.type
_entity.pdbx_description
1 polymer ?
#
loop_
_entity_poly.entity_id
_entity_poly.type
_entity_poly.pdbx_seq_one_letter_code
_entity_poly.pdbx_strand_id
1 'polypeptide(L)'
;MDIRIEKGTRQYLNDCEEALLNSELGRKYFTGAGAGKKAVLEGIEQGNLYVALEEKTCVGFFYYIPKGCFHSFPYLHLISVKEGYRKKGIGKILIDFFVNAICAEDKKIFLVVADFNPVAKRFYEKNGFRQVGELPNLYRDDITEFLMMKEK
;
A
#
# COMPACT_ATOMS: atom_id res chain seq x y z
N MET A 1 -15.10 -14.66 6.93
CA MET A 1 -14.34 -14.47 5.67
C MET A 1 -12.90 -14.89 5.92
N ASP A 2 -12.42 -15.81 5.12
CA ASP A 2 -11.09 -16.38 5.29
C ASP A 2 -10.14 -15.78 4.24
N ILE A 3 -9.17 -15.01 4.70
CA ILE A 3 -8.23 -14.29 3.84
C ILE A 3 -6.85 -14.92 3.96
N ARG A 4 -6.27 -15.27 2.82
CA ARG A 4 -4.91 -15.80 2.73
C ARG A 4 -4.01 -14.77 2.03
N ILE A 5 -2.79 -14.58 2.53
CA ILE A 5 -1.82 -13.67 1.92
C ILE A 5 -0.76 -14.51 1.20
N GLU A 6 -0.50 -14.18 -0.06
CA GLU A 6 0.51 -14.85 -0.88
C GLU A 6 1.32 -13.83 -1.68
N LYS A 7 2.51 -14.25 -2.10
CA LYS A 7 3.30 -13.41 -3.01
C LYS A 7 2.53 -13.23 -4.32
N GLY A 8 2.46 -12.01 -4.81
CA GLY A 8 1.75 -11.70 -6.04
C GLY A 8 2.44 -12.25 -7.28
N THR A 9 1.64 -12.72 -8.22
CA THR A 9 2.09 -13.17 -9.53
C THR A 9 1.29 -12.45 -10.61
N ARG A 10 1.71 -12.62 -11.86
CA ARG A 10 1.06 -11.95 -12.99
C ARG A 10 -0.43 -12.33 -13.15
N GLN A 11 -0.85 -13.49 -12.62
CA GLN A 11 -2.25 -13.87 -12.69
C GLN A 11 -3.16 -12.89 -11.92
N TYR A 12 -2.60 -12.14 -10.95
CA TYR A 12 -3.37 -11.19 -10.15
C TYR A 12 -3.19 -9.74 -10.61
N LEU A 13 -2.49 -9.51 -11.71
CA LEU A 13 -2.18 -8.16 -12.21
C LEU A 13 -3.45 -7.32 -12.40
N ASN A 14 -4.45 -7.88 -13.09
CA ASN A 14 -5.68 -7.13 -13.35
C ASN A 14 -6.47 -6.83 -12.07
N ASP A 15 -6.50 -7.76 -11.13
CA ASP A 15 -7.18 -7.55 -9.85
C ASP A 15 -6.51 -6.46 -9.02
N CYS A 16 -5.19 -6.45 -9.00
CA CYS A 16 -4.44 -5.42 -8.28
C CYS A 16 -4.60 -4.05 -8.93
N GLU A 17 -4.56 -4.00 -10.26
CA GLU A 17 -4.80 -2.76 -10.99
C GLU A 17 -6.20 -2.21 -10.68
N GLU A 18 -7.22 -3.06 -10.70
CA GLU A 18 -8.59 -2.67 -10.37
C GLU A 18 -8.67 -2.07 -8.96
N ALA A 19 -8.07 -2.73 -7.98
CA ALA A 19 -8.05 -2.24 -6.60
C ALA A 19 -7.38 -0.87 -6.50
N LEU A 20 -6.25 -0.68 -7.18
CA LEU A 20 -5.51 0.57 -7.18
C LEU A 20 -6.28 1.70 -7.85
N LEU A 21 -6.81 1.46 -9.06
CA LEU A 21 -7.48 2.50 -9.84
C LEU A 21 -8.79 2.99 -9.20
N ASN A 22 -9.43 2.16 -8.39
CA ASN A 22 -10.66 2.53 -7.70
C ASN A 22 -10.41 3.07 -6.28
N SER A 23 -9.15 3.36 -5.94
CA SER A 23 -8.80 3.99 -4.67
C SER A 23 -8.66 5.50 -4.83
N GLU A 24 -8.68 6.23 -3.72
CA GLU A 24 -8.43 7.68 -3.74
C GLU A 24 -7.06 8.00 -4.34
N LEU A 25 -6.06 7.23 -3.95
CA LEU A 25 -4.70 7.37 -4.46
C LEU A 25 -4.66 7.15 -5.98
N GLY A 26 -5.29 6.08 -6.44
CA GLY A 26 -5.29 5.72 -7.85
C GLY A 26 -6.00 6.74 -8.73
N ARG A 27 -7.14 7.22 -8.26
CA ARG A 27 -7.90 8.25 -8.99
C ARG A 27 -7.13 9.55 -9.17
N LYS A 28 -6.21 9.84 -8.26
CA LYS A 28 -5.43 11.07 -8.30
C LYS A 28 -4.08 10.89 -9.00
N TYR A 29 -3.36 9.82 -8.69
CA TYR A 29 -1.96 9.65 -9.13
C TYR A 29 -1.75 8.66 -10.27
N PHE A 30 -2.73 7.81 -10.57
CA PHE A 30 -2.57 6.77 -11.60
C PHE A 30 -3.60 6.93 -12.72
N THR A 31 -3.82 8.18 -13.16
CA THR A 31 -4.79 8.49 -14.21
C THR A 31 -4.25 8.30 -15.63
N GLY A 32 -2.94 8.22 -15.80
CA GLY A 32 -2.34 7.99 -17.12
C GLY A 32 -2.61 6.58 -17.63
N ALA A 33 -2.71 6.42 -18.95
CA ALA A 33 -2.96 5.12 -19.56
C ALA A 33 -1.88 4.12 -19.16
N GLY A 34 -2.27 3.02 -18.52
CA GLY A 34 -1.34 1.96 -18.11
C GLY A 34 -0.49 2.28 -16.89
N ALA A 35 -0.64 3.45 -16.27
CA ALA A 35 0.18 3.83 -15.12
C ALA A 35 -0.02 2.89 -13.93
N GLY A 36 -1.26 2.54 -13.62
CA GLY A 36 -1.56 1.62 -12.53
C GLY A 36 -1.01 0.22 -12.79
N LYS A 37 -1.21 -0.28 -14.00
CA LYS A 37 -0.71 -1.60 -14.40
C LYS A 37 0.82 -1.65 -14.30
N LYS A 38 1.50 -0.60 -14.75
CA LYS A 38 2.96 -0.51 -14.69
C LYS A 38 3.47 -0.58 -13.25
N ALA A 39 2.83 0.17 -12.34
CA ALA A 39 3.22 0.17 -10.94
C ALA A 39 3.05 -1.20 -10.29
N VAL A 40 1.92 -1.86 -10.54
CA VAL A 40 1.65 -3.20 -10.02
C VAL A 40 2.64 -4.20 -10.57
N LEU A 41 2.86 -4.18 -11.89
CA LEU A 41 3.78 -5.12 -12.54
C LEU A 41 5.20 -4.97 -11.99
N GLU A 42 5.65 -3.75 -11.75
CA GLU A 42 6.95 -3.49 -11.12
C GLU A 42 7.08 -4.22 -9.78
N GLY A 43 6.07 -4.10 -8.92
CA GLY A 43 6.08 -4.78 -7.63
C GLY A 43 6.10 -6.31 -7.76
N ILE A 44 5.34 -6.84 -8.71
CA ILE A 44 5.31 -8.28 -8.97
C ILE A 44 6.70 -8.76 -9.43
N GLU A 45 7.28 -8.08 -10.38
CA GLU A 45 8.59 -8.48 -10.95
C GLU A 45 9.72 -8.37 -9.93
N GLN A 46 9.65 -7.40 -9.02
CA GLN A 46 10.63 -7.27 -7.95
C GLN A 46 10.43 -8.25 -6.80
N GLY A 47 9.31 -8.97 -6.78
CA GLY A 47 8.99 -9.92 -5.71
C GLY A 47 8.57 -9.24 -4.41
N ASN A 48 8.14 -7.99 -4.46
CA ASN A 48 7.82 -7.19 -3.29
C ASN A 48 6.32 -6.82 -3.22
N LEU A 49 5.49 -7.53 -3.95
CA LEU A 49 4.04 -7.34 -3.92
C LEU A 49 3.38 -8.60 -3.41
N TYR A 50 2.46 -8.43 -2.45
CA TYR A 50 1.71 -9.53 -1.85
C TYR A 50 0.22 -9.28 -2.03
N VAL A 51 -0.54 -10.35 -2.25
CA VAL A 51 -1.97 -10.28 -2.50
C VAL A 51 -2.78 -10.92 -1.37
N ALA A 52 -3.97 -10.37 -1.14
CA ALA A 52 -4.96 -10.96 -0.24
C ALA A 52 -5.96 -11.72 -1.08
N LEU A 53 -6.14 -12.99 -0.75
CA LEU A 53 -7.05 -13.89 -1.48
C LEU A 53 -8.19 -14.33 -0.59
N GLU A 54 -9.42 -14.15 -1.08
CA GLU A 54 -10.59 -14.81 -0.52
C GLU A 54 -10.90 -15.97 -1.47
N GLU A 55 -10.62 -17.19 -1.00
CA GLU A 55 -10.62 -18.38 -1.86
C GLU A 55 -9.64 -18.16 -3.02
N LYS A 56 -10.11 -18.05 -4.25
CA LYS A 56 -9.27 -17.83 -5.43
C LYS A 56 -9.34 -16.40 -5.96
N THR A 57 -10.10 -15.52 -5.28
CA THR A 57 -10.30 -14.15 -5.72
C THR A 57 -9.31 -13.21 -5.03
N CYS A 58 -8.53 -12.49 -5.81
CA CYS A 58 -7.64 -11.46 -5.28
C CYS A 58 -8.48 -10.23 -4.95
N VAL A 59 -8.50 -9.85 -3.67
CA VAL A 59 -9.34 -8.77 -3.17
C VAL A 59 -8.56 -7.54 -2.71
N GLY A 60 -7.24 -7.63 -2.68
CA GLY A 60 -6.38 -6.52 -2.29
C GLY A 60 -4.91 -6.89 -2.39
N PHE A 61 -4.05 -5.91 -2.15
CA PHE A 61 -2.60 -6.13 -2.25
C PHE A 61 -1.84 -5.05 -1.51
N PHE A 62 -0.55 -5.29 -1.26
CA PHE A 62 0.40 -4.22 -0.95
C PHE A 62 1.70 -4.43 -1.74
N TYR A 63 2.40 -3.33 -1.96
CA TYR A 63 3.71 -3.29 -2.61
C TYR A 63 4.64 -2.43 -1.76
N TYR A 64 5.78 -2.98 -1.38
CA TYR A 64 6.75 -2.29 -0.54
C TYR A 64 8.13 -2.29 -1.17
N ILE A 65 8.99 -1.40 -0.72
CA ILE A 65 10.39 -1.33 -1.16
C ILE A 65 11.26 -1.57 0.07
N PRO A 66 12.04 -2.66 0.11
CA PRO A 66 12.72 -3.09 1.34
C PRO A 66 13.62 -2.04 2.00
N LYS A 67 14.30 -1.24 1.19
CA LYS A 67 15.16 -0.16 1.68
C LYS A 67 14.80 1.16 1.00
N GLY A 68 13.51 1.37 0.80
CA GLY A 68 12.98 2.50 0.06
C GLY A 68 13.01 3.82 0.81
N CYS A 69 13.25 3.80 2.12
CA CYS A 69 13.32 5.02 2.90
C CYS A 69 14.71 5.17 3.51
N PHE A 70 15.42 6.21 3.07
CA PHE A 70 16.77 6.54 3.56
C PHE A 70 17.78 5.39 3.38
N HIS A 71 17.58 4.55 2.35
CA HIS A 71 18.43 3.39 2.04
C HIS A 71 18.53 2.36 3.18
N SER A 72 17.67 2.44 4.18
CA SER A 72 17.81 1.64 5.40
C SER A 72 16.52 0.99 5.88
N PHE A 73 15.37 1.56 5.52
CA PHE A 73 14.11 1.14 6.11
C PHE A 73 13.07 0.78 5.06
N PRO A 74 12.19 -0.19 5.35
CA PRO A 74 11.11 -0.53 4.42
C PRO A 74 10.16 0.64 4.25
N TYR A 75 9.72 0.80 3.01
CA TYR A 75 8.78 1.83 2.59
C TYR A 75 7.56 1.16 1.99
N LEU A 76 6.40 1.37 2.60
CA LEU A 76 5.14 0.87 2.05
C LEU A 76 4.71 1.81 0.93
N HIS A 77 4.84 1.33 -0.31
CA HIS A 77 4.58 2.16 -1.49
C HIS A 77 3.10 2.19 -1.85
N LEU A 78 2.44 1.03 -1.90
CA LEU A 78 1.03 0.91 -2.25
C LEU A 78 0.34 -0.10 -1.34
N ILE A 79 -0.89 0.18 -0.94
CA ILE A 79 -1.80 -0.78 -0.33
C ILE A 79 -3.21 -0.43 -0.78
N SER A 80 -3.96 -1.40 -1.23
CA SER A 80 -5.33 -1.15 -1.69
C SER A 80 -6.18 -2.41 -1.59
N VAL A 81 -7.48 -2.21 -1.34
CA VAL A 81 -8.49 -3.27 -1.29
C VAL A 81 -9.55 -2.93 -2.32
N LYS A 82 -10.04 -3.91 -3.05
CA LYS A 82 -11.11 -3.73 -4.04
C LYS A 82 -12.32 -3.08 -3.39
N GLU A 83 -12.98 -2.19 -4.13
CA GLU A 83 -14.09 -1.38 -3.62
C GLU A 83 -15.19 -2.23 -2.96
N GLY A 84 -15.57 -3.33 -3.57
CA GLY A 84 -16.62 -4.21 -3.02
C GLY A 84 -16.23 -4.99 -1.77
N TYR A 85 -14.96 -4.94 -1.39
CA TYR A 85 -14.42 -5.69 -0.24
C TYR A 85 -13.92 -4.79 0.89
N ARG A 86 -14.16 -3.49 0.80
CA ARG A 86 -13.75 -2.54 1.84
C ARG A 86 -14.63 -2.65 3.08
N LYS A 87 -14.13 -2.13 4.20
CA LYS A 87 -14.83 -2.13 5.50
C LYS A 87 -15.07 -3.53 6.07
N LYS A 88 -14.26 -4.50 5.63
CA LYS A 88 -14.33 -5.90 6.10
C LYS A 88 -13.06 -6.34 6.81
N GLY A 89 -12.15 -5.40 7.10
CA GLY A 89 -10.92 -5.70 7.83
C GLY A 89 -9.77 -6.23 6.96
N ILE A 90 -9.92 -6.26 5.64
CA ILE A 90 -8.87 -6.80 4.76
C ILE A 90 -7.63 -5.91 4.77
N GLY A 91 -7.80 -4.58 4.78
CA GLY A 91 -6.68 -3.66 4.87
C GLY A 91 -5.84 -3.90 6.13
N LYS A 92 -6.50 -4.15 7.25
CA LYS A 92 -5.80 -4.47 8.50
C LYS A 92 -5.04 -5.78 8.39
N ILE A 93 -5.62 -6.80 7.78
CA ILE A 93 -4.95 -8.09 7.57
C ILE A 93 -3.68 -7.90 6.73
N LEU A 94 -3.79 -7.10 5.66
CA LEU A 94 -2.65 -6.80 4.79
C LEU A 94 -1.54 -6.06 5.55
N ILE A 95 -1.89 -4.99 6.27
CA ILE A 95 -0.87 -4.19 6.95
C ILE A 95 -0.24 -4.95 8.12
N ASP A 96 -1.01 -5.76 8.83
CA ASP A 96 -0.48 -6.59 9.91
C ASP A 96 0.50 -7.63 9.36
N PHE A 97 0.19 -8.24 8.23
CA PHE A 97 1.12 -9.18 7.60
C PHE A 97 2.40 -8.47 7.16
N PHE A 98 2.28 -7.31 6.54
CA PHE A 98 3.45 -6.52 6.13
C PHE A 98 4.34 -6.18 7.33
N VAL A 99 3.74 -5.63 8.38
CA VAL A 99 4.49 -5.19 9.58
C VAL A 99 5.12 -6.38 10.33
N ASN A 100 4.36 -7.45 10.52
CA ASN A 100 4.76 -8.53 11.43
C ASN A 100 5.49 -9.69 10.76
N ALA A 101 5.21 -9.96 9.49
CA ALA A 101 5.85 -11.05 8.76
C ALA A 101 6.96 -10.54 7.84
N ILE A 102 6.64 -9.56 6.99
CA ILE A 102 7.62 -9.06 6.01
C ILE A 102 8.67 -8.19 6.71
N CYS A 103 8.26 -7.31 7.60
CA CYS A 103 9.14 -6.39 8.32
C CYS A 103 9.48 -6.89 9.73
N ALA A 104 9.51 -8.21 9.94
CA ALA A 104 9.69 -8.79 11.27
C ALA A 104 10.93 -8.28 11.99
N GLU A 105 12.01 -8.07 11.24
CA GLU A 105 13.30 -7.63 11.81
C GLU A 105 13.53 -6.13 11.73
N ASP A 106 12.57 -5.38 11.16
CA ASP A 106 12.73 -3.93 11.00
C ASP A 106 12.17 -3.18 12.20
N LYS A 107 12.92 -2.21 12.68
CA LYS A 107 12.53 -1.39 13.84
C LYS A 107 11.67 -0.20 13.42
N LYS A 108 11.80 0.27 12.20
CA LYS A 108 11.07 1.43 11.69
C LYS A 108 10.53 1.11 10.30
N ILE A 109 9.31 1.54 10.04
CA ILE A 109 8.63 1.36 8.76
C ILE A 109 8.03 2.70 8.37
N PHE A 110 8.16 3.08 7.11
CA PHE A 110 7.73 4.40 6.62
C PHE A 110 6.71 4.28 5.49
N LEU A 111 5.89 5.31 5.38
CA LEU A 111 5.02 5.52 4.23
C LEU A 111 4.74 7.03 4.13
N VAL A 112 4.20 7.45 2.98
CA VAL A 112 3.62 8.79 2.86
C VAL A 112 2.14 8.66 2.54
N VAL A 113 1.35 9.62 3.00
CA VAL A 113 -0.07 9.70 2.70
C VAL A 113 -0.43 11.14 2.38
N ALA A 114 -1.17 11.33 1.27
CA ALA A 114 -1.49 12.66 0.79
C ALA A 114 -2.57 13.33 1.63
N ASP A 115 -2.53 14.67 1.66
CA ASP A 115 -3.49 15.48 2.42
C ASP A 115 -4.93 15.33 1.92
N PHE A 116 -5.12 14.92 0.65
CA PHE A 116 -6.46 14.68 0.10
C PHE A 116 -7.06 13.34 0.54
N ASN A 117 -6.32 12.53 1.31
CA ASN A 117 -6.74 11.18 1.70
C ASN A 117 -6.75 11.01 3.24
N PRO A 118 -7.60 11.78 3.95
CA PRO A 118 -7.62 11.70 5.41
C PRO A 118 -8.12 10.35 5.94
N VAL A 119 -8.92 9.62 5.16
CA VAL A 119 -9.39 8.29 5.55
C VAL A 119 -8.21 7.33 5.64
N ALA A 120 -7.31 7.35 4.66
CA ALA A 120 -6.11 6.52 4.68
C ALA A 120 -5.20 6.90 5.85
N LYS A 121 -5.02 8.21 6.09
CA LYS A 121 -4.18 8.66 7.21
C LYS A 121 -4.70 8.11 8.53
N ARG A 122 -6.01 8.18 8.77
CA ARG A 122 -6.61 7.60 9.98
C ARG A 122 -6.42 6.10 10.07
N PHE A 123 -6.51 5.40 8.95
CA PHE A 123 -6.25 3.97 8.90
C PHE A 123 -4.83 3.65 9.36
N TYR A 124 -3.84 4.40 8.87
CA TYR A 124 -2.45 4.19 9.30
C TYR A 124 -2.25 4.53 10.77
N GLU A 125 -2.86 5.61 11.25
CA GLU A 125 -2.78 5.99 12.67
C GLU A 125 -3.36 4.89 13.57
N LYS A 126 -4.48 4.31 13.18
CA LYS A 126 -5.09 3.20 13.93
C LYS A 126 -4.20 1.95 13.94
N ASN A 127 -3.31 1.83 12.98
CA ASN A 127 -2.39 0.70 12.88
C ASN A 127 -0.99 1.02 13.39
N GLY A 128 -0.88 2.10 14.19
CA GLY A 128 0.34 2.40 14.93
C GLY A 128 1.35 3.28 14.23
N PHE A 129 1.00 3.85 13.07
CA PHE A 129 1.84 4.84 12.41
C PHE A 129 1.54 6.23 12.98
N ARG A 130 2.57 7.07 13.05
CA ARG A 130 2.39 8.46 13.46
C ARG A 130 3.07 9.38 12.44
N GLN A 131 2.55 10.58 12.31
CA GLN A 131 3.15 11.57 11.44
C GLN A 131 4.46 12.08 12.04
N VAL A 132 5.52 12.05 11.25
CA VAL A 132 6.84 12.53 11.66
C VAL A 132 7.35 13.68 10.78
N GLY A 133 6.63 14.02 9.72
CA GLY A 133 7.01 15.12 8.85
C GLY A 133 5.98 15.44 7.81
N GLU A 134 6.23 16.51 7.07
CA GLU A 134 5.41 16.97 5.96
C GLU A 134 6.30 17.23 4.75
N LEU A 135 5.84 16.82 3.57
CA LEU A 135 6.57 16.96 2.32
C LEU A 135 5.68 17.71 1.32
N PRO A 136 5.68 19.06 1.39
CA PRO A 136 4.85 19.84 0.47
C PRO A 136 5.33 19.67 -0.98
N ASN A 137 4.40 19.54 -1.90
CA ASN A 137 4.68 19.47 -3.34
C ASN A 137 5.61 18.29 -3.72
N LEU A 138 5.51 17.18 -2.98
CA LEU A 138 6.40 16.04 -3.24
C LEU A 138 6.19 15.44 -4.63
N TYR A 139 4.96 15.09 -4.96
CA TYR A 139 4.62 14.48 -6.25
C TYR A 139 3.90 15.46 -7.16
N ARG A 140 3.06 16.31 -6.60
CA ARG A 140 2.29 17.32 -7.34
C ARG A 140 2.23 18.60 -6.56
N ASP A 141 2.16 19.72 -7.29
CA ASP A 141 1.99 21.03 -6.68
C ASP A 141 0.68 21.08 -5.90
N ASP A 142 0.68 21.81 -4.80
CA ASP A 142 -0.47 22.02 -3.92
C ASP A 142 -0.96 20.76 -3.18
N ILE A 143 -0.19 19.68 -3.21
CA ILE A 143 -0.48 18.48 -2.42
C ILE A 143 0.68 18.21 -1.47
N THR A 144 0.37 18.15 -0.18
CA THR A 144 1.36 17.79 0.85
C THR A 144 1.22 16.30 1.15
N GLU A 145 2.36 15.59 1.14
CA GLU A 145 2.42 14.21 1.62
C GLU A 145 2.86 14.23 3.08
N PHE A 146 2.14 13.52 3.93
CA PHE A 146 2.53 13.36 5.33
C PHE A 146 3.44 12.15 5.45
N LEU A 147 4.63 12.34 5.99
CA LEU A 147 5.55 11.23 6.25
C LEU A 147 5.13 10.55 7.54
N MET A 148 4.79 9.27 7.45
CA MET A 148 4.33 8.47 8.58
C MET A 148 5.36 7.41 8.92
N MET A 149 5.52 7.14 10.21
CA MET A 149 6.48 6.14 10.68
C MET A 149 5.82 5.24 11.72
N LYS A 150 6.05 3.94 11.62
CA LYS A 150 5.75 3.01 12.68
C LYS A 150 7.07 2.56 13.29
N GLU A 151 7.18 2.69 14.59
CA GLU A 151 8.35 2.27 15.34
C GLU A 151 7.96 1.08 16.22
N LYS A 152 8.76 0.03 16.20
CA LYS A 152 8.48 -1.17 16.99
C LYS A 152 9.34 -1.24 18.25
#